data_5dec7aef09b5aaf8e0731014b28c0a06
#
_entry.id   5dec7aef09b5aaf8e0731014b28c0a06
#
_cell.length_a   1.000
_cell.length_b   1.000
_cell.length_c   1.000
_cell.angle_alpha   90.00
_cell.angle_beta   90.00
_cell.angle_gamma   90.00
#
_symmetry.space_group_name_H-M   'P 1'
#
loop_
_entity.id
_entity.type
_entity.pdbx_description
1 polymer ?
#
loop_
_entity_poly.entity_id
_entity_poly.type
_entity_poly.pdbx_seq_one_letter_code
_entity_poly.pdbx_strand_id
1 'polypeptide(L)'
;VWEHGAQGDAAWRQYRGATPVAHLAAEPVNVKHTLYFDWADCGFNAAQQMISRNHTHILCALDADSLQGDCFYTGYQRAMQQAGLHVEEALRVTRVGEISTAQLFECTAAVCQNRRTARRVYDQLQSMNLHVPQDVSILCLQADGVQPMEPPISALPLQYRSLGANAAHRLIARIEEHSAPAQLPLLGELTDTATLSEPASERSLRVVVVGELNIDMLINLPQLPNAGETRAIISRTRMPGGKGLNQAVGCHRLGADVTLIGTVGRDYEGSLIYNFLQNNGISTAHVTTDASRETGFAYIAVQGDGESSVIIDRGANACLTTELLEKQEALFAGAGFCLLQTELS
;
A
#
# COMPACT_ATOMS: atom_id res chain seq x y z
N VAL A 1 39.98 -14.45 3.99
CA VAL A 1 39.72 -13.70 5.22
C VAL A 1 38.40 -12.98 5.03
N TRP A 2 37.46 -13.17 5.95
CA TRP A 2 36.18 -12.50 5.97
C TRP A 2 36.26 -11.32 6.96
N GLU A 3 35.93 -10.10 6.51
CA GLU A 3 35.97 -8.92 7.35
C GLU A 3 34.61 -8.25 7.49
N HIS A 4 34.27 -7.92 8.73
CA HIS A 4 33.19 -7.04 9.08
C HIS A 4 33.77 -5.71 9.62
N GLY A 5 33.70 -4.64 8.80
CA GLY A 5 33.96 -3.27 9.21
C GLY A 5 35.34 -2.67 8.85
N ALA A 6 35.40 -1.35 8.88
CA ALA A 6 36.50 -0.53 8.37
C ALA A 6 37.89 -0.73 9.05
N GLN A 7 37.96 -1.34 10.21
CA GLN A 7 39.25 -1.56 10.92
C GLN A 7 40.06 -2.72 10.34
N GLY A 8 39.42 -3.76 9.81
CA GLY A 8 40.13 -4.88 9.16
C GLY A 8 40.80 -4.49 7.84
N ASP A 9 40.22 -3.56 7.12
CA ASP A 9 40.68 -3.09 5.81
C ASP A 9 42.11 -2.49 5.82
N ALA A 10 42.51 -1.81 6.90
CA ALA A 10 43.79 -1.13 7.00
C ALA A 10 44.97 -2.11 7.07
N ALA A 11 44.85 -3.22 7.79
CA ALA A 11 45.90 -4.24 7.93
C ALA A 11 46.19 -4.97 6.60
N TRP A 12 45.12 -5.31 5.84
CA TRP A 12 45.27 -6.01 4.57
C TRP A 12 45.73 -5.12 3.42
N ARG A 13 45.39 -3.85 3.42
CA ARG A 13 45.93 -2.85 2.46
C ARG A 13 47.46 -2.72 2.55
N GLN A 14 48.01 -2.98 3.72
CA GLN A 14 49.44 -2.91 3.99
C GLN A 14 50.16 -4.25 3.76
N TYR A 15 49.43 -5.37 3.59
CA TYR A 15 50.06 -6.67 3.39
C TYR A 15 50.93 -6.71 2.12
N ARG A 16 52.21 -7.02 2.31
CA ARG A 16 53.25 -7.08 1.24
C ARG A 16 53.93 -8.45 1.18
N GLY A 17 53.36 -9.46 1.83
CA GLY A 17 53.88 -10.82 1.85
C GLY A 17 53.83 -11.51 0.48
N ALA A 18 54.68 -12.51 0.28
CA ALA A 18 54.71 -13.33 -0.93
C ALA A 18 53.54 -14.32 -1.02
N THR A 19 52.87 -14.59 0.07
CA THR A 19 51.75 -15.56 0.11
C THR A 19 50.55 -14.99 -0.66
N PRO A 20 49.99 -15.72 -1.64
CA PRO A 20 48.79 -15.33 -2.35
C PRO A 20 47.61 -15.23 -1.37
N VAL A 21 46.83 -14.14 -1.50
CA VAL A 21 45.64 -13.87 -0.65
C VAL A 21 44.45 -13.52 -1.54
N ALA A 22 43.29 -14.12 -1.26
CA ALA A 22 42.01 -13.67 -1.75
C ALA A 22 41.27 -12.96 -0.62
N HIS A 23 40.76 -11.77 -0.91
CA HIS A 23 40.01 -10.95 0.05
C HIS A 23 38.53 -11.07 -0.25
N LEU A 24 37.72 -11.31 0.78
CA LEU A 24 36.26 -11.30 0.71
C LEU A 24 35.76 -10.11 1.53
N ALA A 25 35.06 -9.21 0.91
CA ALA A 25 34.53 -8.02 1.56
C ALA A 25 33.00 -7.98 1.48
N ALA A 26 32.38 -7.38 2.49
CA ALA A 26 30.96 -7.11 2.50
C ALA A 26 30.57 -5.97 1.55
N GLU A 27 31.53 -5.09 1.24
CA GLU A 27 31.37 -3.87 0.47
C GLU A 27 32.46 -3.77 -0.63
N PRO A 28 32.21 -2.98 -1.70
CA PRO A 28 33.21 -2.67 -2.67
C PRO A 28 34.42 -1.98 -2.02
N VAL A 29 35.57 -2.58 -2.08
CA VAL A 29 36.83 -2.00 -1.58
C VAL A 29 37.88 -1.97 -2.68
N ASN A 30 38.66 -0.90 -2.72
CA ASN A 30 39.74 -0.75 -3.69
C ASN A 30 41.00 -1.54 -3.27
N VAL A 31 40.83 -2.87 -3.09
CA VAL A 31 41.90 -3.82 -2.81
C VAL A 31 41.99 -4.83 -3.94
N LYS A 32 43.19 -5.04 -4.47
CA LYS A 32 43.40 -6.04 -5.53
C LYS A 32 42.95 -7.45 -5.03
N HIS A 33 42.29 -8.19 -5.93
CA HIS A 33 41.81 -9.55 -5.67
C HIS A 33 40.68 -9.65 -4.63
N THR A 34 39.93 -8.57 -4.42
CA THR A 34 38.72 -8.62 -3.60
C THR A 34 37.53 -9.15 -4.39
N LEU A 35 36.74 -10.00 -3.74
CA LEU A 35 35.43 -10.43 -4.19
C LEU A 35 34.39 -9.94 -3.19
N TYR A 36 33.29 -9.48 -3.70
CA TYR A 36 32.14 -9.01 -2.92
C TYR A 36 30.87 -9.21 -3.73
N PHE A 37 29.71 -9.11 -3.07
CA PHE A 37 28.45 -9.02 -3.78
C PHE A 37 28.29 -7.62 -4.38
N ASP A 38 27.95 -7.57 -5.66
CA ASP A 38 27.56 -6.31 -6.29
C ASP A 38 26.15 -5.95 -5.83
N TRP A 39 26.08 -5.10 -4.81
CA TRP A 39 24.81 -4.64 -4.25
C TRP A 39 23.97 -3.85 -5.23
N ALA A 40 24.59 -3.16 -6.20
CA ALA A 40 23.84 -2.48 -7.24
C ALA A 40 23.19 -3.49 -8.19
N ASP A 41 23.88 -4.56 -8.56
CA ASP A 41 23.27 -5.64 -9.33
C ASP A 41 22.19 -6.37 -8.54
N CYS A 42 22.36 -6.54 -7.24
CA CYS A 42 21.32 -7.12 -6.38
C CYS A 42 20.04 -6.27 -6.36
N GLY A 43 20.18 -4.96 -6.17
CA GLY A 43 19.05 -4.01 -6.20
C GLY A 43 18.39 -3.92 -7.57
N PHE A 44 19.19 -3.94 -8.62
CA PHE A 44 18.69 -3.97 -10.00
C PHE A 44 17.83 -5.23 -10.27
N ASN A 45 18.36 -6.41 -9.96
CA ASN A 45 17.64 -7.66 -10.19
C ASN A 45 16.38 -7.78 -9.32
N ALA A 46 16.43 -7.33 -8.06
CA ALA A 46 15.26 -7.31 -7.21
C ALA A 46 14.14 -6.43 -7.77
N ALA A 47 14.47 -5.23 -8.22
CA ALA A 47 13.50 -4.32 -8.86
C ALA A 47 12.98 -4.91 -10.19
N GLN A 48 13.83 -5.52 -11.01
CA GLN A 48 13.43 -6.17 -12.26
C GLN A 48 12.42 -7.29 -12.04
N GLN A 49 12.50 -8.05 -10.94
CA GLN A 49 11.51 -9.06 -10.60
C GLN A 49 10.12 -8.47 -10.38
N MET A 50 10.03 -7.26 -9.83
CA MET A 50 8.77 -6.55 -9.63
C MET A 50 8.26 -5.92 -10.93
N ILE A 51 9.15 -5.25 -11.66
CA ILE A 51 8.84 -4.61 -12.95
C ILE A 51 8.33 -5.65 -13.97
N SER A 52 8.94 -6.84 -14.02
CA SER A 52 8.51 -7.92 -14.91
C SER A 52 7.11 -8.49 -14.58
N ARG A 53 6.60 -8.15 -13.41
CA ARG A 53 5.22 -8.44 -12.95
C ARG A 53 4.31 -7.22 -13.02
N ASN A 54 4.67 -6.21 -13.81
CA ASN A 54 3.90 -4.99 -14.06
C ASN A 54 3.75 -4.04 -12.84
N HIS A 55 4.58 -4.18 -11.80
CA HIS A 55 4.60 -3.20 -10.72
C HIS A 55 5.30 -1.92 -11.17
N THR A 56 4.67 -0.77 -10.90
CA THR A 56 5.20 0.56 -11.25
C THR A 56 5.52 1.41 -10.02
N HIS A 57 4.85 1.16 -8.89
CA HIS A 57 5.07 1.84 -7.61
C HIS A 57 5.70 0.85 -6.64
N ILE A 58 7.03 0.88 -6.54
CA ILE A 58 7.82 -0.11 -5.81
C ILE A 58 8.54 0.56 -4.65
N LEU A 59 8.23 0.16 -3.42
CA LEU A 59 8.94 0.60 -2.22
C LEU A 59 10.33 -0.05 -2.17
N CYS A 60 11.38 0.76 -1.97
CA CYS A 60 12.73 0.28 -1.72
C CYS A 60 13.06 0.39 -0.23
N ALA A 61 13.05 -0.73 0.48
CA ALA A 61 13.26 -0.79 1.92
C ALA A 61 14.68 -1.26 2.26
N LEU A 62 15.46 -0.40 2.91
CA LEU A 62 16.85 -0.60 3.31
C LEU A 62 16.94 -0.90 4.81
N ASP A 63 18.01 -1.58 5.25
CA ASP A 63 18.17 -1.94 6.68
C ASP A 63 18.68 -0.74 7.51
N ALA A 64 19.56 0.05 6.94
CA ALA A 64 20.15 1.25 7.54
C ALA A 64 20.79 2.13 6.46
N ASP A 65 21.19 3.34 6.85
CA ASP A 65 22.07 4.18 6.04
C ASP A 65 23.46 3.52 5.99
N SER A 66 23.77 2.88 4.89
CA SER A 66 25.02 2.15 4.67
C SER A 66 25.40 2.17 3.19
N LEU A 67 26.70 2.04 2.93
CA LEU A 67 27.20 1.95 1.55
C LEU A 67 26.52 0.80 0.76
N GLN A 68 26.25 -0.31 1.41
CA GLN A 68 25.50 -1.43 0.80
C GLN A 68 24.08 -1.03 0.42
N GLY A 69 23.39 -0.30 1.31
CA GLY A 69 22.05 0.23 1.07
C GLY A 69 22.05 1.24 -0.09
N ASP A 70 23.00 2.15 -0.13
CA ASP A 70 23.14 3.14 -1.20
C ASP A 70 23.44 2.48 -2.55
N CYS A 71 24.31 1.48 -2.59
CA CYS A 71 24.58 0.69 -3.80
C CYS A 71 23.32 -0.07 -4.24
N PHE A 72 22.61 -0.73 -3.31
CA PHE A 72 21.36 -1.43 -3.60
C PHE A 72 20.31 -0.48 -4.20
N TYR A 73 20.14 0.69 -3.59
CA TYR A 73 19.24 1.73 -4.09
C TYR A 73 19.64 2.24 -5.47
N THR A 74 20.93 2.43 -5.72
CA THR A 74 21.43 2.82 -7.05
C THR A 74 21.04 1.79 -8.12
N GLY A 75 21.12 0.51 -7.79
CA GLY A 75 20.69 -0.57 -8.69
C GLY A 75 19.19 -0.54 -8.93
N TYR A 76 18.39 -0.36 -7.86
CA TYR A 76 16.95 -0.18 -7.96
C TYR A 76 16.58 1.00 -8.88
N GLN A 77 17.20 2.17 -8.68
CA GLN A 77 16.99 3.35 -9.54
C GLN A 77 17.29 3.06 -11.02
N ARG A 78 18.40 2.36 -11.29
CA ARG A 78 18.78 1.96 -12.64
C ARG A 78 17.71 1.08 -13.30
N ALA A 79 17.14 0.13 -12.57
CA ALA A 79 16.07 -0.74 -13.08
C ALA A 79 14.80 0.04 -13.40
N MET A 80 14.37 0.93 -12.49
CA MET A 80 13.20 1.79 -12.69
C MET A 80 13.37 2.69 -13.92
N GLN A 81 14.52 3.36 -14.04
CA GLN A 81 14.83 4.23 -15.17
C GLN A 81 14.87 3.49 -16.51
N GLN A 82 15.45 2.29 -16.55
CA GLN A 82 15.47 1.46 -17.77
C GLN A 82 14.07 1.03 -18.21
N ALA A 83 13.17 0.86 -17.27
CA ALA A 83 11.76 0.57 -17.55
C ALA A 83 10.92 1.82 -17.88
N GLY A 84 11.52 3.02 -17.86
CA GLY A 84 10.80 4.28 -18.07
C GLY A 84 9.90 4.68 -16.90
N LEU A 85 10.13 4.11 -15.72
CA LEU A 85 9.35 4.37 -14.51
C LEU A 85 9.94 5.53 -13.72
N HIS A 86 9.07 6.31 -13.08
CA HIS A 86 9.48 7.38 -12.17
C HIS A 86 10.02 6.81 -10.85
N VAL A 87 11.13 7.39 -10.38
CA VAL A 87 11.70 7.04 -9.07
C VAL A 87 11.23 8.09 -8.05
N GLU A 88 10.38 7.68 -7.15
CA GLU A 88 9.89 8.54 -6.09
C GLU A 88 10.80 8.43 -4.86
N GLU A 89 11.40 9.54 -4.44
CA GLU A 89 12.23 9.55 -3.22
C GLU A 89 11.42 9.15 -1.96
N ALA A 90 10.13 9.45 -1.96
CA ALA A 90 9.22 9.06 -0.90
C ALA A 90 9.13 7.53 -0.71
N LEU A 91 9.39 6.74 -1.76
CA LEU A 91 9.40 5.28 -1.68
C LEU A 91 10.78 4.67 -1.31
N ARG A 92 11.80 5.50 -1.02
CA ARG A 92 13.05 5.06 -0.39
C ARG A 92 12.90 5.12 1.13
N VAL A 93 13.07 3.99 1.80
CA VAL A 93 12.97 3.89 3.26
C VAL A 93 14.24 3.26 3.82
N THR A 94 14.94 4.00 4.68
CA THR A 94 16.17 3.55 5.34
C THR A 94 15.92 3.02 6.76
N ARG A 95 14.74 3.30 7.31
CA ARG A 95 14.30 2.80 8.63
C ARG A 95 12.86 2.33 8.53
N VAL A 96 12.66 1.03 8.54
CA VAL A 96 11.32 0.44 8.33
C VAL A 96 10.28 0.89 9.38
N GLY A 97 10.70 1.31 10.58
CA GLY A 97 9.79 1.90 11.57
C GLY A 97 9.27 3.31 11.23
N GLU A 98 9.79 3.92 10.16
CA GLU A 98 9.40 5.25 9.68
C GLU A 98 8.54 5.19 8.40
N ILE A 99 8.16 3.99 7.92
CA ILE A 99 7.27 3.87 6.75
C ILE A 99 5.91 4.42 7.12
N SER A 100 5.52 5.48 6.45
CA SER A 100 4.19 6.07 6.65
C SER A 100 3.09 5.18 6.05
N THR A 101 1.90 5.28 6.60
CA THR A 101 0.70 4.64 6.06
C THR A 101 0.48 4.99 4.59
N ALA A 102 0.70 6.26 4.21
CA ALA A 102 0.56 6.73 2.82
C ALA A 102 1.50 5.98 1.87
N GLN A 103 2.78 5.83 2.22
CA GLN A 103 3.76 5.11 1.38
C GLN A 103 3.36 3.65 1.13
N LEU A 104 2.79 2.97 2.13
CA LEU A 104 2.33 1.58 1.97
C LEU A 104 1.05 1.48 1.14
N PHE A 105 0.20 2.50 1.15
CA PHE A 105 -0.96 2.56 0.27
C PHE A 105 -0.60 2.92 -1.18
N GLU A 106 0.43 3.70 -1.40
CA GLU A 106 0.89 4.08 -2.74
C GLU A 106 1.65 2.96 -3.46
N CYS A 107 2.43 2.13 -2.73
CA CYS A 107 3.22 1.08 -3.35
C CYS A 107 2.40 -0.20 -3.60
N THR A 108 2.66 -0.90 -4.70
CA THR A 108 2.09 -2.22 -5.04
C THR A 108 3.10 -3.34 -4.82
N ALA A 109 4.36 -3.00 -4.61
CA ALA A 109 5.41 -3.94 -4.29
C ALA A 109 6.46 -3.31 -3.37
N ALA A 110 7.20 -4.16 -2.66
CA ALA A 110 8.35 -3.78 -1.86
C ALA A 110 9.56 -4.66 -2.18
N VAL A 111 10.70 -4.05 -2.50
CA VAL A 111 11.99 -4.71 -2.58
C VAL A 111 12.77 -4.39 -1.31
N CYS A 112 13.20 -5.41 -0.59
CA CYS A 112 13.82 -5.29 0.71
C CYS A 112 15.27 -5.77 0.65
N GLN A 113 16.20 -4.98 1.20
CA GLN A 113 17.63 -5.29 1.18
C GLN A 113 17.95 -6.64 1.85
N ASN A 114 17.17 -7.05 2.85
CA ASN A 114 17.37 -8.32 3.57
C ASN A 114 16.08 -8.82 4.23
N ARG A 115 16.15 -10.02 4.82
CA ARG A 115 15.04 -10.68 5.52
C ARG A 115 14.47 -9.88 6.68
N ARG A 116 15.30 -9.19 7.47
CA ARG A 116 14.86 -8.40 8.63
C ARG A 116 13.96 -7.26 8.16
N THR A 117 14.38 -6.57 7.12
CA THR A 117 13.63 -5.48 6.52
C THR A 117 12.31 -5.98 5.94
N ALA A 118 12.34 -7.08 5.20
CA ALA A 118 11.14 -7.70 4.63
C ALA A 118 10.12 -8.12 5.70
N ARG A 119 10.59 -8.71 6.81
CA ARG A 119 9.72 -9.09 7.92
C ARG A 119 9.03 -7.88 8.53
N ARG A 120 9.74 -6.78 8.76
CA ARG A 120 9.15 -5.56 9.30
C ARG A 120 8.11 -4.93 8.37
N VAL A 121 8.39 -4.91 7.04
CA VAL A 121 7.41 -4.47 6.05
C VAL A 121 6.18 -5.36 6.09
N TYR A 122 6.36 -6.67 6.13
CA TYR A 122 5.26 -7.64 6.23
C TYR A 122 4.40 -7.40 7.48
N ASP A 123 5.03 -7.28 8.65
CA ASP A 123 4.31 -7.08 9.93
C ASP A 123 3.53 -5.75 9.92
N GLN A 124 4.09 -4.69 9.32
CA GLN A 124 3.41 -3.41 9.19
C GLN A 124 2.21 -3.48 8.23
N LEU A 125 2.33 -4.16 7.09
CA LEU A 125 1.21 -4.40 6.17
C LEU A 125 0.08 -5.18 6.87
N GLN A 126 0.43 -6.24 7.61
CA GLN A 126 -0.55 -7.01 8.37
C GLN A 126 -1.28 -6.16 9.42
N SER A 127 -0.58 -5.25 10.12
CA SER A 127 -1.19 -4.34 11.08
C SER A 127 -2.20 -3.36 10.45
N MET A 128 -2.09 -3.13 9.14
CA MET A 128 -2.97 -2.30 8.34
C MET A 128 -4.04 -3.10 7.58
N ASN A 129 -4.15 -4.40 7.84
CA ASN A 129 -5.04 -5.32 7.12
C ASN A 129 -4.78 -5.37 5.61
N LEU A 130 -3.51 -5.15 5.19
CA LEU A 130 -3.06 -5.33 3.83
C LEU A 130 -2.47 -6.72 3.65
N HIS A 131 -2.91 -7.42 2.61
CA HIS A 131 -2.56 -8.82 2.37
C HIS A 131 -1.37 -8.94 1.41
N VAL A 132 -0.46 -9.86 1.73
CA VAL A 132 0.67 -10.22 0.88
C VAL A 132 0.40 -11.61 0.29
N PRO A 133 0.47 -11.77 -1.04
CA PRO A 133 0.90 -10.82 -2.08
C PRO A 133 -0.24 -10.00 -2.70
N GLN A 134 -1.51 -10.20 -2.33
CA GLN A 134 -2.68 -9.65 -3.03
C GLN A 134 -2.65 -8.12 -3.10
N ASP A 135 -2.28 -7.49 -2.01
CA ASP A 135 -2.17 -6.03 -1.91
C ASP A 135 -0.76 -5.52 -2.17
N VAL A 136 0.25 -6.08 -1.58
CA VAL A 136 1.66 -5.74 -1.79
C VAL A 136 2.48 -6.99 -2.01
N SER A 137 3.19 -7.06 -3.11
CA SER A 137 4.24 -8.05 -3.31
C SER A 137 5.47 -7.71 -2.48
N ILE A 138 6.13 -8.72 -1.87
CA ILE A 138 7.38 -8.51 -1.12
C ILE A 138 8.46 -9.43 -1.65
N LEU A 139 9.63 -8.87 -1.91
CA LEU A 139 10.84 -9.61 -2.29
C LEU A 139 12.02 -9.14 -1.44
N CYS A 140 12.84 -10.05 -0.96
CA CYS A 140 14.07 -9.69 -0.27
C CYS A 140 15.30 -10.41 -0.83
N LEU A 141 16.47 -9.97 -0.37
CA LEU A 141 17.70 -10.77 -0.52
C LEU A 141 17.87 -11.68 0.69
N GLN A 142 18.34 -12.89 0.47
CA GLN A 142 18.59 -13.88 1.52
C GLN A 142 19.86 -14.68 1.21
N ALA A 143 20.66 -14.96 2.25
CA ALA A 143 21.79 -15.86 2.08
C ALA A 143 21.34 -17.29 1.67
N ASP A 144 22.09 -17.96 0.81
CA ASP A 144 21.85 -19.35 0.45
C ASP A 144 21.99 -20.28 1.69
N GLY A 145 21.19 -21.32 1.73
CA GLY A 145 21.20 -22.29 2.82
C GLY A 145 20.57 -21.83 4.14
N VAL A 146 19.95 -20.66 4.18
CA VAL A 146 19.18 -20.20 5.34
C VAL A 146 17.75 -20.75 5.27
N GLN A 147 17.22 -21.22 6.41
CA GLN A 147 15.85 -21.73 6.47
C GLN A 147 14.81 -20.67 6.07
N PRO A 148 13.70 -21.07 5.43
CA PRO A 148 12.60 -20.15 5.11
C PRO A 148 12.12 -19.38 6.35
N MET A 149 11.55 -18.20 6.12
CA MET A 149 10.85 -17.45 7.19
C MET A 149 9.46 -18.03 7.41
N GLU A 150 8.93 -17.80 8.59
CA GLU A 150 7.53 -18.00 8.94
C GLU A 150 6.86 -16.63 9.19
N PRO A 151 5.88 -16.20 8.38
CA PRO A 151 5.47 -16.79 7.10
C PRO A 151 6.56 -16.67 6.02
N PRO A 152 6.52 -17.53 4.97
CA PRO A 152 7.52 -17.49 3.91
C PRO A 152 7.46 -16.16 3.15
N ILE A 153 8.63 -15.60 2.88
CA ILE A 153 8.77 -14.40 2.02
C ILE A 153 9.69 -14.76 0.86
N SER A 154 9.25 -14.43 -0.35
CA SER A 154 10.03 -14.66 -1.57
C SER A 154 11.38 -13.98 -1.52
N ALA A 155 12.43 -14.66 -1.92
CA ALA A 155 13.79 -14.17 -1.82
C ALA A 155 14.64 -14.50 -3.05
N LEU A 156 15.53 -13.56 -3.40
CA LEU A 156 16.65 -13.82 -4.28
C LEU A 156 17.84 -14.28 -3.44
N PRO A 157 18.35 -15.51 -3.65
CA PRO A 157 19.43 -16.04 -2.85
C PRO A 157 20.79 -15.43 -3.21
N LEU A 158 21.47 -14.88 -2.20
CA LEU A 158 22.88 -14.52 -2.30
C LEU A 158 23.73 -15.77 -2.17
N GLN A 159 24.48 -16.11 -3.21
CA GLN A 159 25.24 -17.34 -3.34
C GLN A 159 26.61 -17.25 -2.62
N TYR A 160 26.60 -17.34 -1.28
CA TYR A 160 27.85 -17.29 -0.48
C TYR A 160 28.80 -18.44 -0.77
N ARG A 161 28.25 -19.63 -1.11
CA ARG A 161 29.08 -20.76 -1.53
C ARG A 161 29.80 -20.47 -2.85
N SER A 162 29.12 -19.88 -3.82
CA SER A 162 29.73 -19.44 -5.08
C SER A 162 30.79 -18.35 -4.86
N LEU A 163 30.54 -17.40 -3.94
CA LEU A 163 31.53 -16.39 -3.56
C LEU A 163 32.81 -17.03 -3.00
N GLY A 164 32.67 -18.00 -2.10
CA GLY A 164 33.79 -18.76 -1.55
C GLY A 164 34.52 -19.58 -2.61
N ALA A 165 33.80 -20.29 -3.48
CA ALA A 165 34.37 -21.04 -4.59
C ALA A 165 35.12 -20.15 -5.57
N ASN A 166 34.57 -19.01 -5.96
CA ASN A 166 35.24 -18.03 -6.81
C ASN A 166 36.55 -17.52 -6.18
N ALA A 167 36.56 -17.31 -4.87
CA ALA A 167 37.77 -16.92 -4.14
C ALA A 167 38.84 -18.02 -4.17
N ALA A 168 38.45 -19.28 -3.92
CA ALA A 168 39.35 -20.40 -3.98
C ALA A 168 39.90 -20.60 -5.39
N HIS A 169 39.06 -20.58 -6.43
CA HIS A 169 39.50 -20.71 -7.84
C HIS A 169 40.52 -19.64 -8.23
N ARG A 170 40.26 -18.38 -7.85
CA ARG A 170 41.20 -17.25 -8.14
C ARG A 170 42.52 -17.47 -7.38
N LEU A 171 42.47 -17.95 -6.16
CA LEU A 171 43.64 -18.18 -5.35
C LEU A 171 44.50 -19.31 -5.94
N ILE A 172 43.87 -20.46 -6.30
CA ILE A 172 44.53 -21.61 -6.93
C ILE A 172 45.15 -21.19 -8.25
N ALA A 173 44.38 -20.54 -9.13
CA ALA A 173 44.88 -20.08 -10.41
C ALA A 173 46.12 -19.16 -10.30
N ARG A 174 46.16 -18.36 -9.23
CA ARG A 174 47.32 -17.48 -8.95
C ARG A 174 48.53 -18.28 -8.42
N ILE A 175 48.30 -19.33 -7.64
CA ILE A 175 49.40 -20.19 -7.14
C ILE A 175 50.00 -21.01 -8.27
N GLU A 176 49.17 -21.52 -9.15
CA GLU A 176 49.53 -22.43 -10.26
C GLU A 176 49.85 -21.67 -11.56
N GLU A 177 49.85 -20.33 -11.53
CA GLU A 177 50.21 -19.45 -12.65
C GLU A 177 49.38 -19.69 -13.93
N HIS A 178 48.10 -20.08 -13.77
CA HIS A 178 47.18 -20.24 -14.89
C HIS A 178 45.95 -19.33 -14.79
N SER A 179 45.09 -19.32 -15.83
CA SER A 179 43.88 -18.50 -15.87
C SER A 179 42.83 -19.07 -14.91
N ALA A 180 42.19 -18.23 -14.10
CA ALA A 180 41.07 -18.65 -13.28
C ALA A 180 39.88 -19.06 -14.18
N PRO A 181 39.11 -20.11 -13.78
CA PRO A 181 37.87 -20.45 -14.48
C PRO A 181 36.86 -19.32 -14.44
N ALA A 182 35.81 -19.44 -15.27
CA ALA A 182 34.70 -18.50 -15.26
C ALA A 182 34.09 -18.36 -13.86
N GLN A 183 33.69 -17.16 -13.50
CA GLN A 183 33.08 -16.92 -12.20
C GLN A 183 31.70 -17.57 -12.12
N LEU A 184 31.44 -18.23 -10.99
CA LEU A 184 30.09 -18.69 -10.65
C LEU A 184 29.20 -17.48 -10.34
N PRO A 185 27.91 -17.53 -10.68
CA PRO A 185 26.98 -16.46 -10.37
C PRO A 185 26.87 -16.25 -8.86
N LEU A 186 26.79 -14.98 -8.44
CA LEU A 186 26.69 -14.61 -7.02
C LEU A 186 25.25 -14.34 -6.59
N LEU A 187 24.34 -14.11 -7.53
CA LEU A 187 22.91 -14.01 -7.28
C LEU A 187 22.23 -15.24 -7.88
N GLY A 188 21.41 -15.93 -7.09
CA GLY A 188 20.66 -17.09 -7.53
C GLY A 188 19.32 -16.72 -8.18
N GLU A 189 18.69 -17.71 -8.77
CA GLU A 189 17.36 -17.55 -9.36
C GLU A 189 16.29 -17.54 -8.27
N LEU A 190 15.20 -16.84 -8.55
CA LEU A 190 14.02 -16.81 -7.69
C LEU A 190 13.35 -18.19 -7.71
N THR A 191 13.32 -18.87 -6.58
CA THR A 191 12.77 -20.23 -6.45
C THR A 191 11.39 -20.28 -5.82
N ASP A 192 11.01 -19.22 -5.12
CA ASP A 192 9.72 -19.09 -4.42
C ASP A 192 9.04 -17.78 -4.78
N THR A 193 7.77 -17.85 -5.11
CA THR A 193 6.94 -16.71 -5.50
C THR A 193 5.74 -16.51 -4.58
N ALA A 194 5.74 -17.08 -3.37
CA ALA A 194 4.60 -17.06 -2.44
C ALA A 194 4.15 -15.64 -2.07
N THR A 195 5.07 -14.68 -2.07
CA THR A 195 4.76 -13.27 -1.77
C THR A 195 4.83 -12.36 -2.99
N LEU A 196 4.70 -12.92 -4.20
CA LEU A 196 4.74 -12.18 -5.46
C LEU A 196 3.45 -12.42 -6.24
N SER A 197 2.86 -11.35 -6.73
CA SER A 197 1.72 -11.36 -7.67
C SER A 197 1.91 -10.26 -8.72
N GLU A 198 1.03 -10.18 -9.67
CA GLU A 198 0.85 -8.94 -10.43
C GLU A 198 0.17 -7.91 -9.52
N PRO A 199 0.39 -6.60 -9.74
CA PRO A 199 -0.34 -5.58 -9.00
C PRO A 199 -1.83 -5.78 -9.21
N ALA A 200 -2.62 -5.70 -8.16
CA ALA A 200 -4.05 -5.61 -8.31
C ALA A 200 -4.31 -4.41 -9.24
N SER A 201 -5.01 -4.66 -10.37
CA SER A 201 -5.37 -3.61 -11.31
C SER A 201 -6.16 -2.56 -10.54
N GLU A 202 -5.59 -1.35 -10.42
CA GLU A 202 -6.16 -0.21 -9.69
C GLU A 202 -6.51 -0.54 -8.23
N ARG A 203 -5.61 -0.20 -7.31
CA ARG A 203 -5.94 -0.08 -5.90
C ARG A 203 -6.82 1.14 -5.67
N SER A 204 -8.08 1.06 -6.05
CA SER A 204 -9.05 1.91 -5.43
C SER A 204 -9.30 1.35 -4.03
N LEU A 205 -9.06 2.19 -3.01
CA LEU A 205 -9.38 1.86 -1.62
C LEU A 205 -10.86 1.45 -1.56
N ARG A 206 -11.15 0.16 -1.36
CA ARG A 206 -12.53 -0.32 -1.29
C ARG A 206 -13.16 0.08 0.03
N VAL A 207 -14.17 0.94 -0.04
CA VAL A 207 -14.89 1.46 1.12
C VAL A 207 -16.35 1.06 1.02
N VAL A 208 -16.85 0.35 2.02
CA VAL A 208 -18.27 0.11 2.18
C VAL A 208 -18.84 1.22 3.07
N VAL A 209 -19.83 1.93 2.58
CA VAL A 209 -20.55 2.96 3.33
C VAL A 209 -21.97 2.46 3.59
N VAL A 210 -22.36 2.41 4.86
CA VAL A 210 -23.73 2.06 5.29
C VAL A 210 -24.35 3.24 6.01
N GLY A 211 -25.40 3.82 5.45
CA GLY A 211 -25.96 5.01 6.07
C GLY A 211 -27.20 5.58 5.39
N GLU A 212 -27.73 6.64 6.01
CA GLU A 212 -28.92 7.33 5.56
C GLU A 212 -28.72 8.05 4.23
N LEU A 213 -29.77 7.97 3.41
CA LEU A 213 -29.95 8.71 2.16
C LEU A 213 -31.18 9.60 2.32
N ASN A 214 -30.98 10.90 2.35
CA ASN A 214 -32.04 11.88 2.62
C ASN A 214 -32.11 12.91 1.50
N ILE A 215 -33.26 13.60 1.45
CA ILE A 215 -33.31 14.93 0.86
C ILE A 215 -33.15 15.94 2.00
N ASP A 216 -32.09 16.73 1.92
CA ASP A 216 -31.84 17.83 2.84
C ASP A 216 -32.61 19.10 2.39
N MET A 217 -33.53 19.55 3.21
CA MET A 217 -34.25 20.80 3.03
C MET A 217 -33.62 21.88 3.91
N LEU A 218 -32.70 22.65 3.35
CA LEU A 218 -32.09 23.79 4.04
C LEU A 218 -33.06 24.98 4.05
N ILE A 219 -33.44 25.45 5.21
CA ILE A 219 -34.38 26.54 5.42
C ILE A 219 -33.66 27.67 6.15
N ASN A 220 -33.45 28.81 5.48
CA ASN A 220 -32.86 29.97 6.09
C ASN A 220 -33.96 30.88 6.62
N LEU A 221 -33.80 31.34 7.87
CA LEU A 221 -34.73 32.25 8.54
C LEU A 221 -33.97 33.25 9.44
N PRO A 222 -34.57 34.41 9.77
CA PRO A 222 -33.88 35.38 10.60
C PRO A 222 -33.56 34.87 11.99
N GLN A 223 -34.47 34.06 12.56
CA GLN A 223 -34.39 33.47 13.89
C GLN A 223 -35.33 32.25 13.96
N LEU A 224 -34.92 31.20 14.68
CA LEU A 224 -35.77 30.06 14.94
C LEU A 224 -37.02 30.48 15.72
N PRO A 225 -38.23 29.97 15.36
CA PRO A 225 -39.44 30.31 16.09
C PRO A 225 -39.47 29.62 17.46
N ASN A 226 -39.96 30.36 18.47
CA ASN A 226 -40.32 29.75 19.74
C ASN A 226 -41.64 28.97 19.61
N ALA A 227 -41.95 28.15 20.63
CA ALA A 227 -43.22 27.43 20.65
C ALA A 227 -44.41 28.40 20.49
N GLY A 228 -45.27 28.13 19.49
CA GLY A 228 -46.43 28.95 19.15
C GLY A 228 -46.16 30.16 18.24
N GLU A 229 -44.92 30.43 17.88
CA GLU A 229 -44.58 31.50 16.94
C GLU A 229 -44.64 31.07 15.49
N THR A 230 -44.95 31.98 14.58
CA THR A 230 -44.87 31.82 13.14
C THR A 230 -43.76 32.73 12.59
N ARG A 231 -42.84 32.16 11.82
CA ARG A 231 -41.76 32.92 11.17
C ARG A 231 -41.80 32.69 9.68
N ALA A 232 -41.58 33.77 8.91
CA ALA A 232 -41.38 33.64 7.48
C ALA A 232 -39.93 33.23 7.18
N ILE A 233 -39.76 32.32 6.26
CA ILE A 233 -38.43 31.89 5.78
C ILE A 233 -37.88 32.95 4.81
N ILE A 234 -36.53 33.08 4.78
CA ILE A 234 -35.81 33.94 3.82
C ILE A 234 -35.62 33.15 2.49
N SER A 235 -35.19 31.93 2.60
CA SER A 235 -34.95 31.03 1.44
C SER A 235 -35.06 29.59 1.84
N ARG A 236 -35.26 28.71 0.85
CA ARG A 236 -35.12 27.26 1.02
C ARG A 236 -34.37 26.67 -0.14
N THR A 237 -33.58 25.66 0.13
CA THR A 237 -32.87 24.85 -0.87
C THR A 237 -33.11 23.39 -0.59
N ARG A 238 -33.32 22.60 -1.64
CA ARG A 238 -33.48 21.14 -1.55
C ARG A 238 -32.38 20.47 -2.32
N MET A 239 -31.71 19.50 -1.70
CA MET A 239 -30.61 18.76 -2.31
C MET A 239 -30.52 17.33 -1.77
N PRO A 240 -30.01 16.37 -2.56
CA PRO A 240 -29.64 15.07 -2.03
C PRO A 240 -28.59 15.21 -0.93
N GLY A 241 -28.77 14.48 0.16
CA GLY A 241 -27.94 14.51 1.34
C GLY A 241 -28.09 13.28 2.19
N GLY A 242 -27.91 13.43 3.49
CA GLY A 242 -27.79 12.34 4.44
C GLY A 242 -26.35 11.95 4.68
N LYS A 243 -26.05 11.50 5.90
CA LYS A 243 -24.66 11.18 6.33
C LYS A 243 -24.03 10.09 5.46
N GLY A 244 -24.78 9.02 5.11
CA GLY A 244 -24.30 7.96 4.24
C GLY A 244 -23.96 8.46 2.84
N LEU A 245 -24.84 9.23 2.22
CA LEU A 245 -24.58 9.81 0.90
C LEU A 245 -23.35 10.74 0.92
N ASN A 246 -23.26 11.62 1.91
CA ASN A 246 -22.15 12.57 2.02
C ASN A 246 -20.80 11.88 2.22
N GLN A 247 -20.76 10.81 3.04
CA GLN A 247 -19.56 9.97 3.23
C GLN A 247 -19.19 9.24 1.93
N ALA A 248 -20.14 8.64 1.23
CA ALA A 248 -19.89 7.96 -0.03
C ALA A 248 -19.32 8.90 -1.09
N VAL A 249 -19.90 10.09 -1.26
CA VAL A 249 -19.41 11.12 -2.18
C VAL A 249 -18.00 11.59 -1.78
N GLY A 250 -17.77 11.81 -0.50
CA GLY A 250 -16.46 12.22 0.03
C GLY A 250 -15.38 11.19 -0.27
N CYS A 251 -15.61 9.92 0.05
CA CYS A 251 -14.69 8.82 -0.24
C CYS A 251 -14.42 8.66 -1.74
N HIS A 252 -15.47 8.72 -2.55
CA HIS A 252 -15.32 8.60 -4.01
C HIS A 252 -14.49 9.73 -4.60
N ARG A 253 -14.69 10.99 -4.16
CA ARG A 253 -13.90 12.15 -4.59
C ARG A 253 -12.43 12.07 -4.17
N LEU A 254 -12.11 11.30 -3.12
CA LEU A 254 -10.75 10.99 -2.69
C LEU A 254 -10.14 9.78 -3.41
N GLY A 255 -10.83 9.23 -4.43
CA GLY A 255 -10.34 8.12 -5.24
C GLY A 255 -10.67 6.73 -4.71
N ALA A 256 -11.54 6.60 -3.69
CA ALA A 256 -11.97 5.31 -3.20
C ALA A 256 -12.99 4.64 -4.14
N ASP A 257 -12.93 3.30 -4.22
CA ASP A 257 -14.00 2.46 -4.78
C ASP A 257 -15.09 2.26 -3.73
N VAL A 258 -16.22 2.95 -3.93
CA VAL A 258 -17.26 3.05 -2.92
C VAL A 258 -18.43 2.12 -3.23
N THR A 259 -18.72 1.23 -2.30
CA THR A 259 -19.97 0.48 -2.24
C THR A 259 -20.91 1.16 -1.23
N LEU A 260 -21.98 1.79 -1.71
CA LEU A 260 -22.97 2.45 -0.87
C LEU A 260 -24.16 1.52 -0.63
N ILE A 261 -24.44 1.25 0.65
CA ILE A 261 -25.61 0.51 1.11
C ILE A 261 -26.55 1.50 1.80
N GLY A 262 -27.76 1.62 1.30
CA GLY A 262 -28.78 2.52 1.82
C GLY A 262 -30.16 2.19 1.26
N THR A 263 -31.19 2.91 1.72
CA THR A 263 -32.58 2.68 1.27
C THR A 263 -33.26 4.01 1.00
N VAL A 264 -33.97 4.06 -0.13
CA VAL A 264 -34.79 5.21 -0.55
C VAL A 264 -36.23 4.76 -0.81
N GLY A 265 -37.17 5.68 -0.82
CA GLY A 265 -38.56 5.42 -1.22
C GLY A 265 -38.72 5.24 -2.73
N ARG A 266 -39.84 4.68 -3.14
CA ARG A 266 -40.27 4.63 -4.55
C ARG A 266 -40.98 5.92 -4.95
N ASP A 267 -40.31 7.05 -4.82
CA ASP A 267 -40.84 8.38 -5.05
C ASP A 267 -39.90 9.24 -5.90
N TYR A 268 -40.30 10.50 -6.10
CA TYR A 268 -39.52 11.46 -6.87
C TYR A 268 -38.19 11.77 -6.18
N GLU A 269 -38.17 11.85 -4.88
CA GLU A 269 -37.03 12.14 -4.02
C GLU A 269 -35.97 11.02 -4.11
N GLY A 270 -36.41 9.77 -4.06
CA GLY A 270 -35.55 8.61 -4.30
C GLY A 270 -34.88 8.65 -5.67
N SER A 271 -35.67 9.03 -6.71
CA SER A 271 -35.14 9.22 -8.05
C SER A 271 -34.09 10.32 -8.14
N LEU A 272 -34.25 11.42 -7.38
CA LEU A 272 -33.24 12.48 -7.31
C LEU A 272 -31.94 11.98 -6.72
N ILE A 273 -32.00 11.16 -5.65
CA ILE A 273 -30.82 10.55 -5.03
C ILE A 273 -30.13 9.61 -5.99
N TYR A 274 -30.85 8.72 -6.67
CA TYR A 274 -30.30 7.84 -7.70
C TYR A 274 -29.57 8.61 -8.80
N ASN A 275 -30.20 9.63 -9.36
CA ASN A 275 -29.61 10.45 -10.41
C ASN A 275 -28.35 11.19 -9.89
N PHE A 276 -28.38 11.69 -8.66
CA PHE A 276 -27.23 12.36 -8.06
C PHE A 276 -26.05 11.43 -7.88
N LEU A 277 -26.27 10.21 -7.36
CA LEU A 277 -25.22 9.20 -7.19
C LEU A 277 -24.61 8.81 -8.54
N GLN A 278 -25.42 8.51 -9.54
CA GLN A 278 -24.97 8.16 -10.89
C GLN A 278 -24.16 9.28 -11.55
N ASN A 279 -24.63 10.53 -11.43
CA ASN A 279 -23.92 11.70 -11.97
C ASN A 279 -22.58 11.97 -11.28
N ASN A 280 -22.40 11.46 -10.05
CA ASN A 280 -21.13 11.53 -9.33
C ASN A 280 -20.30 10.23 -9.46
N GLY A 281 -20.67 9.30 -10.37
CA GLY A 281 -19.91 8.07 -10.62
C GLY A 281 -20.04 6.99 -9.53
N ILE A 282 -21.01 7.13 -8.59
CA ILE A 282 -21.21 6.19 -7.49
C ILE A 282 -22.22 5.14 -7.91
N SER A 283 -21.88 3.86 -7.77
CA SER A 283 -22.77 2.73 -8.04
C SER A 283 -23.99 2.74 -7.12
N THR A 284 -25.16 2.56 -7.73
CA THR A 284 -26.44 2.44 -7.01
C THR A 284 -26.91 0.98 -6.85
N ALA A 285 -26.07 0.00 -7.20
CA ALA A 285 -26.42 -1.42 -7.22
C ALA A 285 -26.87 -1.97 -5.85
N HIS A 286 -26.42 -1.35 -4.76
CA HIS A 286 -26.74 -1.75 -3.39
C HIS A 286 -27.59 -0.72 -2.63
N VAL A 287 -28.13 0.28 -3.35
CA VAL A 287 -29.18 1.16 -2.84
C VAL A 287 -30.53 0.50 -3.11
N THR A 288 -31.23 0.15 -2.04
CA THR A 288 -32.54 -0.51 -2.15
C THR A 288 -33.67 0.51 -2.24
N THR A 289 -34.77 0.13 -2.91
CA THR A 289 -35.98 0.95 -2.99
C THR A 289 -37.11 0.30 -2.17
N ASP A 290 -37.66 1.01 -1.23
CA ASP A 290 -38.84 0.61 -0.47
C ASP A 290 -40.11 1.17 -1.12
N ALA A 291 -41.14 0.34 -1.25
CA ALA A 291 -42.41 0.75 -1.88
C ALA A 291 -43.45 1.25 -0.88
N SER A 292 -43.22 1.03 0.41
CA SER A 292 -44.18 1.34 1.48
C SER A 292 -43.87 2.62 2.23
N ARG A 293 -42.65 3.16 2.08
CA ARG A 293 -42.18 4.35 2.77
C ARG A 293 -41.64 5.36 1.77
N GLU A 294 -41.82 6.63 2.09
CA GLU A 294 -41.21 7.75 1.34
C GLU A 294 -39.71 7.84 1.64
N THR A 295 -38.95 8.47 0.74
CA THR A 295 -37.53 8.79 0.98
C THR A 295 -37.36 9.65 2.21
N GLY A 296 -36.30 9.43 2.99
CA GLY A 296 -36.01 10.22 4.18
C GLY A 296 -35.78 11.71 3.89
N PHE A 297 -36.17 12.54 4.84
CA PHE A 297 -35.99 14.00 4.80
C PHE A 297 -35.25 14.50 6.03
N ALA A 298 -34.36 15.48 5.84
CA ALA A 298 -33.81 16.32 6.90
C ALA A 298 -34.24 17.79 6.68
N TYR A 299 -35.01 18.31 7.61
CA TYR A 299 -35.38 19.74 7.62
C TYR A 299 -34.38 20.48 8.47
N ILE A 300 -33.51 21.26 7.85
CA ILE A 300 -32.39 21.96 8.47
C ILE A 300 -32.71 23.44 8.52
N ALA A 301 -33.17 23.92 9.65
CA ALA A 301 -33.48 25.33 9.88
C ALA A 301 -32.24 26.06 10.39
N VAL A 302 -31.74 27.04 9.64
CA VAL A 302 -30.53 27.84 9.95
C VAL A 302 -30.92 29.29 10.16
N GLN A 303 -30.56 29.85 11.32
CA GLN A 303 -30.79 31.28 11.61
C GLN A 303 -29.57 32.15 11.26
N GLY A 304 -29.78 33.50 11.33
CA GLY A 304 -28.80 34.47 10.80
C GLY A 304 -27.42 34.43 11.48
N ASP A 305 -27.30 33.93 12.68
CA ASP A 305 -26.03 33.75 13.42
C ASP A 305 -25.36 32.42 13.17
N GLY A 306 -25.96 31.53 12.34
CA GLY A 306 -25.45 30.22 11.99
C GLY A 306 -25.92 29.07 12.91
N GLU A 307 -26.64 29.34 14.01
CA GLU A 307 -27.28 28.28 14.79
C GLU A 307 -28.33 27.52 13.95
N SER A 308 -28.43 26.24 14.16
CA SER A 308 -29.32 25.37 13.37
C SER A 308 -30.11 24.38 14.24
N SER A 309 -31.28 24.03 13.76
CA SER A 309 -32.09 22.94 14.28
C SER A 309 -32.42 21.99 13.14
N VAL A 310 -32.31 20.70 13.41
CA VAL A 310 -32.57 19.65 12.42
C VAL A 310 -33.71 18.76 12.87
N ILE A 311 -34.68 18.57 11.98
CA ILE A 311 -35.79 17.63 12.19
C ILE A 311 -35.65 16.58 11.10
N ILE A 312 -35.62 15.30 11.50
CA ILE A 312 -35.41 14.18 10.59
C ILE A 312 -36.69 13.36 10.48
N ASP A 313 -37.15 13.16 9.26
CA ASP A 313 -38.07 12.08 8.91
C ASP A 313 -37.23 10.95 8.30
N ARG A 314 -37.14 9.83 9.01
CA ARG A 314 -36.34 8.68 8.57
C ARG A 314 -36.82 8.04 7.28
N GLY A 315 -38.13 8.06 7.03
CA GLY A 315 -38.71 7.46 5.84
C GLY A 315 -38.21 6.03 5.58
N ALA A 316 -37.78 5.78 4.35
CA ALA A 316 -37.25 4.51 3.90
C ALA A 316 -35.93 4.10 4.59
N ASN A 317 -35.17 5.04 5.18
CA ASN A 317 -33.97 4.67 5.93
C ASN A 317 -34.29 3.73 7.12
N ALA A 318 -35.49 3.77 7.65
CA ALA A 318 -35.93 2.83 8.69
C ALA A 318 -36.02 1.36 8.20
N CYS A 319 -35.92 1.10 6.90
CA CYS A 319 -35.86 -0.23 6.30
C CYS A 319 -34.42 -0.76 6.16
N LEU A 320 -33.40 0.01 6.52
CA LEU A 320 -32.03 -0.43 6.58
C LEU A 320 -31.80 -1.21 7.89
N THR A 321 -32.16 -2.49 7.85
CA THR A 321 -32.13 -3.39 9.02
C THR A 321 -30.94 -4.32 9.00
N THR A 322 -30.66 -4.98 10.13
CA THR A 322 -29.61 -5.99 10.25
C THR A 322 -29.78 -7.12 9.23
N GLU A 323 -31.02 -7.59 9.01
CA GLU A 323 -31.31 -8.67 8.06
C GLU A 323 -31.02 -8.27 6.59
N LEU A 324 -31.14 -6.97 6.27
CA LEU A 324 -30.76 -6.46 4.95
C LEU A 324 -29.25 -6.46 4.80
N LEU A 325 -28.51 -6.09 5.85
CA LEU A 325 -27.05 -6.09 5.84
C LEU A 325 -26.47 -7.51 5.81
N GLU A 326 -27.05 -8.45 6.56
CA GLU A 326 -26.65 -9.86 6.54
C GLU A 326 -26.75 -10.47 5.14
N LYS A 327 -27.77 -10.11 4.36
CA LYS A 327 -27.90 -10.54 2.95
C LYS A 327 -26.82 -9.98 2.04
N GLN A 328 -26.10 -8.96 2.49
CA GLN A 328 -25.05 -8.29 1.75
C GLN A 328 -23.65 -8.51 2.38
N GLU A 329 -23.51 -9.50 3.27
CA GLU A 329 -22.27 -9.81 4.00
C GLU A 329 -21.06 -9.92 3.04
N ALA A 330 -21.24 -10.50 1.86
CA ALA A 330 -20.19 -10.65 0.87
C ALA A 330 -19.56 -9.32 0.41
N LEU A 331 -20.26 -8.19 0.53
CA LEU A 331 -19.74 -6.86 0.16
C LEU A 331 -18.67 -6.37 1.13
N PHE A 332 -18.72 -6.83 2.38
CA PHE A 332 -17.75 -6.47 3.41
C PHE A 332 -16.47 -7.30 3.28
N ALA A 333 -16.53 -8.47 2.63
CA ALA A 333 -15.36 -9.28 2.37
C ALA A 333 -14.42 -8.57 1.38
N GLY A 334 -13.20 -8.29 1.83
CA GLY A 334 -12.19 -7.58 1.05
C GLY A 334 -12.39 -6.06 0.97
N ALA A 335 -13.30 -5.47 1.76
CA ALA A 335 -13.33 -4.03 1.99
C ALA A 335 -12.16 -3.62 2.87
N GLY A 336 -11.45 -2.56 2.50
CA GLY A 336 -10.39 -1.98 3.32
C GLY A 336 -10.96 -1.23 4.52
N PHE A 337 -12.12 -0.58 4.34
CA PHE A 337 -12.81 0.18 5.38
C PHE A 337 -14.33 0.04 5.27
N CYS A 338 -14.99 0.13 6.41
CA CYS A 338 -16.44 0.26 6.51
C CYS A 338 -16.78 1.52 7.31
N LEU A 339 -17.57 2.40 6.71
CA LEU A 339 -18.14 3.56 7.39
C LEU A 339 -19.59 3.24 7.74
N LEU A 340 -19.86 3.09 9.02
CA LEU A 340 -21.18 2.78 9.53
C LEU A 340 -21.72 3.96 10.32
N GLN A 341 -22.90 4.42 9.94
CA GLN A 341 -23.61 5.44 10.69
C GLN A 341 -24.36 4.81 11.88
N THR A 342 -24.17 5.37 13.08
CA THR A 342 -24.73 4.82 14.33
C THR A 342 -26.18 5.20 14.61
N GLU A 343 -26.78 6.09 13.81
CA GLU A 343 -28.19 6.52 13.95
C GLU A 343 -29.17 5.60 13.18
N LEU A 344 -28.68 4.52 12.63
CA LEU A 344 -29.49 3.44 12.03
C LEU A 344 -30.17 2.65 13.15
N SER A 345 -31.39 2.21 12.94
CA SER A 345 -32.21 1.48 13.93
C SER A 345 -31.77 0.03 14.12
#